data_d95be1d356fb3b2d049a7af86e802ec9
#
_entry.id   d95be1d356fb3b2d049a7af86e802ec9
#
_cell.length_a   1.000
_cell.length_b   1.000
_cell.length_c   1.000
_cell.angle_alpha   90.00
_cell.angle_beta   90.00
_cell.angle_gamma   90.00
#
_symmetry.space_group_name_H-M   'P 1'
#
loop_
_entity.id
_entity.type
_entity.pdbx_description
1 polymer ?
#
loop_
_entity_poly.entity_id
_entity_poly.type
_entity_poly.pdbx_seq_one_letter_code
_entity_poly.pdbx_strand_id
1 'polypeptide(L)'
;ELALQITEHARALAVHTHLVIETIIGGVEHDKQLPALTETTDIIVATPGRLMEYIEAESFDSRAIEILILDEADRMLDMGFIGEVDRIVAEARWRRQTMLFSATLEGTGLVKFANEVLKDPVELNAESPRSERRKIQQLMYLADSPEHKFALLCHLLRSDDVKRSILFVKTRERLAELSAQLQASGINCAWI
;
A
#
# COMPACT_ATOMS: atom_id res chain seq x y z
N GLU A 1 -1.09 -0.31 -7.15
CA GLU A 1 0.17 0.45 -7.31
C GLU A 1 1.32 -0.31 -6.64
N LEU A 2 1.30 -0.50 -5.31
CA LEU A 2 2.38 -1.17 -4.57
C LEU A 2 2.70 -2.56 -5.12
N ALA A 3 1.69 -3.38 -5.38
CA ALA A 3 1.89 -4.73 -5.93
C ALA A 3 2.65 -4.73 -7.27
N LEU A 4 2.37 -3.76 -8.14
CA LEU A 4 3.07 -3.59 -9.40
C LEU A 4 4.53 -3.18 -9.18
N GLN A 5 4.80 -2.25 -8.25
CA GLN A 5 6.16 -1.83 -7.89
C GLN A 5 6.97 -3.00 -7.31
N ILE A 6 6.37 -3.78 -6.41
CA ILE A 6 7.03 -4.97 -5.85
C ILE A 6 7.35 -5.97 -6.95
N THR A 7 6.41 -6.22 -7.88
CA THR A 7 6.65 -7.15 -8.99
C THR A 7 7.79 -6.67 -9.90
N GLU A 8 7.83 -5.37 -10.22
CA GLU A 8 8.90 -4.80 -11.05
C GLU A 8 10.26 -4.95 -10.37
N HIS A 9 10.37 -4.62 -9.09
CA HIS A 9 11.59 -4.80 -8.32
C HIS A 9 12.01 -6.27 -8.22
N ALA A 10 11.06 -7.17 -7.95
CA ALA A 10 11.33 -8.60 -7.87
C ALA A 10 11.87 -9.16 -9.20
N ARG A 11 11.26 -8.77 -10.33
CA ARG A 11 11.74 -9.15 -11.66
C ARG A 11 13.12 -8.59 -11.95
N ALA A 12 13.42 -7.36 -11.56
CA ALA A 12 14.74 -6.76 -11.71
C ALA A 12 15.82 -7.52 -10.92
N LEU A 13 15.50 -7.96 -9.70
CA LEU A 13 16.40 -8.78 -8.87
C LEU A 13 16.57 -10.19 -9.41
N ALA A 14 15.53 -10.75 -10.01
CA ALA A 14 15.50 -12.11 -10.52
C ALA A 14 16.05 -12.26 -11.95
N VAL A 15 16.57 -11.20 -12.58
CA VAL A 15 16.97 -11.16 -14.00
C VAL A 15 17.98 -12.25 -14.42
N HIS A 16 18.78 -12.73 -13.47
CA HIS A 16 19.75 -13.82 -13.69
C HIS A 16 19.30 -15.16 -13.11
N THR A 17 18.03 -15.31 -12.80
CA THR A 17 17.42 -16.54 -12.28
C THR A 17 16.39 -17.08 -13.28
N HIS A 18 15.82 -18.26 -12.98
CA HIS A 18 14.73 -18.84 -13.75
C HIS A 18 13.37 -18.64 -13.05
N LEU A 19 13.32 -17.75 -12.04
CA LEU A 19 12.11 -17.53 -11.25
C LEU A 19 11.01 -16.84 -12.09
N VAL A 20 9.84 -17.44 -12.09
CA VAL A 20 8.63 -16.90 -12.71
C VAL A 20 7.88 -16.07 -11.67
N ILE A 21 7.69 -14.80 -11.97
CA ILE A 21 7.08 -13.81 -11.05
C ILE A 21 5.84 -13.23 -11.68
N GLU A 22 4.69 -13.41 -11.02
CA GLU A 22 3.40 -12.98 -11.52
C GLU A 22 2.67 -12.06 -10.55
N THR A 23 1.74 -11.28 -11.11
CA THR A 23 0.98 -10.26 -10.37
C THR A 23 -0.51 -10.54 -10.45
N ILE A 24 -1.18 -10.59 -9.30
CA ILE A 24 -2.62 -10.84 -9.17
C ILE A 24 -3.27 -9.65 -8.46
N ILE A 25 -3.93 -8.79 -9.22
CA ILE A 25 -4.49 -7.52 -8.71
C ILE A 25 -5.92 -7.27 -9.20
N GLY A 26 -6.67 -6.48 -8.45
CA GLY A 26 -7.98 -6.00 -8.87
C GLY A 26 -7.91 -5.05 -10.07
N GLY A 27 -9.04 -4.89 -10.77
CA GLY A 27 -9.13 -4.00 -11.94
C GLY A 27 -8.60 -4.59 -13.26
N VAL A 28 -8.07 -5.80 -13.24
CA VAL A 28 -7.68 -6.58 -14.43
C VAL A 28 -8.68 -7.71 -14.63
N GLU A 29 -9.01 -8.03 -15.88
CA GLU A 29 -9.92 -9.14 -16.21
C GLU A 29 -9.40 -10.47 -15.65
N HIS A 30 -10.30 -11.28 -15.10
CA HIS A 30 -9.95 -12.57 -14.46
C HIS A 30 -9.20 -13.50 -15.43
N ASP A 31 -9.71 -13.66 -16.65
CA ASP A 31 -9.15 -14.59 -17.64
C ASP A 31 -7.71 -14.25 -18.04
N LYS A 32 -7.32 -12.98 -17.92
CA LYS A 32 -5.96 -12.55 -18.23
C LYS A 32 -4.94 -12.92 -17.14
N GLN A 33 -5.39 -13.10 -15.91
CA GLN A 33 -4.54 -13.48 -14.78
C GLN A 33 -4.56 -14.99 -14.48
N LEU A 34 -5.56 -15.71 -15.00
CA LEU A 34 -5.72 -17.14 -14.75
C LEU A 34 -4.49 -17.99 -15.19
N PRO A 35 -3.84 -17.74 -16.35
CA PRO A 35 -2.63 -18.48 -16.72
C PRO A 35 -1.53 -18.38 -15.68
N ALA A 36 -1.36 -17.23 -15.04
CA ALA A 36 -0.36 -17.01 -13.98
C ALA A 36 -0.57 -17.90 -12.75
N LEU A 37 -1.77 -18.41 -12.55
CA LEU A 37 -2.13 -19.29 -11.43
C LEU A 37 -2.13 -20.79 -11.79
N THR A 38 -2.22 -21.11 -13.09
CA THR A 38 -2.26 -22.48 -13.59
C THR A 38 -0.89 -22.98 -14.08
N GLU A 39 0.01 -22.08 -14.42
CA GLU A 39 1.38 -22.37 -14.79
C GLU A 39 2.29 -22.42 -13.55
N THR A 40 3.49 -22.96 -13.70
CA THR A 40 4.47 -22.97 -12.61
C THR A 40 4.92 -21.54 -12.33
N THR A 41 4.51 -20.98 -11.22
CA THR A 41 4.89 -19.64 -10.76
C THR A 41 5.61 -19.76 -9.42
N ASP A 42 6.78 -19.13 -9.31
CA ASP A 42 7.62 -19.19 -8.11
C ASP A 42 7.24 -18.10 -7.11
N ILE A 43 6.86 -16.90 -7.59
CA ILE A 43 6.50 -15.76 -6.76
C ILE A 43 5.22 -15.14 -7.29
N ILE A 44 4.22 -15.02 -6.43
CA ILE A 44 2.97 -14.31 -6.71
C ILE A 44 2.91 -13.07 -5.83
N VAL A 45 2.79 -11.90 -6.47
CA VAL A 45 2.51 -10.63 -5.79
C VAL A 45 1.04 -10.30 -5.99
N ALA A 46 0.27 -10.30 -4.91
CA ALA A 46 -1.18 -10.21 -5.00
C ALA A 46 -1.79 -9.14 -4.09
N THR A 47 -2.95 -8.59 -4.51
CA THR A 47 -3.85 -7.89 -3.59
C THR A 47 -4.80 -8.89 -2.93
N PRO A 48 -5.08 -8.74 -1.60
CA PRO A 48 -5.82 -9.77 -0.85
C PRO A 48 -7.16 -10.15 -1.46
N GLY A 49 -8.00 -9.17 -1.81
CA GLY A 49 -9.32 -9.44 -2.36
C GLY A 49 -9.28 -10.25 -3.65
N ARG A 50 -8.42 -9.89 -4.61
CA ARG A 50 -8.32 -10.62 -5.88
C ARG A 50 -7.77 -12.04 -5.70
N LEU A 51 -6.78 -12.22 -4.84
CA LEU A 51 -6.25 -13.57 -4.56
C LEU A 51 -7.33 -14.44 -3.92
N MET A 52 -8.14 -13.86 -3.03
CA MET A 52 -9.24 -14.59 -2.38
C MET A 52 -10.31 -15.05 -3.38
N GLU A 53 -10.65 -14.22 -4.37
CA GLU A 53 -11.57 -14.59 -5.45
C GLU A 53 -11.11 -15.87 -6.19
N TYR A 54 -9.82 -16.00 -6.47
CA TYR A 54 -9.26 -17.19 -7.13
C TYR A 54 -9.17 -18.41 -6.19
N ILE A 55 -8.94 -18.21 -4.90
CA ILE A 55 -8.98 -19.29 -3.90
C ILE A 55 -10.40 -19.83 -3.77
N GLU A 56 -11.40 -18.94 -3.67
CA GLU A 56 -12.84 -19.32 -3.60
C GLU A 56 -13.35 -20.01 -4.86
N ALA A 57 -12.83 -19.62 -6.02
CA ALA A 57 -13.13 -20.26 -7.30
C ALA A 57 -12.36 -21.57 -7.53
N GLU A 58 -11.56 -22.04 -6.54
CA GLU A 58 -10.69 -23.22 -6.65
C GLU A 58 -9.71 -23.16 -7.83
N SER A 59 -9.43 -21.95 -8.32
CA SER A 59 -8.53 -21.71 -9.45
C SER A 59 -7.07 -21.49 -9.03
N PHE A 60 -6.81 -21.45 -7.72
CA PHE A 60 -5.49 -21.31 -7.14
C PHE A 60 -5.31 -22.26 -5.95
N ASP A 61 -4.27 -23.08 -6.00
CA ASP A 61 -3.92 -24.00 -4.91
C ASP A 61 -2.98 -23.34 -3.90
N SER A 62 -3.56 -22.74 -2.86
CA SER A 62 -2.83 -22.10 -1.77
C SER A 62 -1.98 -23.06 -0.92
N ARG A 63 -2.19 -24.37 -1.04
CA ARG A 63 -1.40 -25.39 -0.31
C ARG A 63 0.05 -25.46 -0.80
N ALA A 64 0.33 -24.99 -2.01
CA ALA A 64 1.68 -24.91 -2.55
C ALA A 64 2.51 -23.75 -1.99
N ILE A 65 1.88 -22.83 -1.25
CA ILE A 65 2.58 -21.68 -0.66
C ILE A 65 3.52 -22.17 0.46
N GLU A 66 4.81 -21.95 0.28
CA GLU A 66 5.83 -22.25 1.29
C GLU A 66 6.15 -21.04 2.17
N ILE A 67 6.13 -19.86 1.61
CA ILE A 67 6.44 -18.59 2.29
C ILE A 67 5.31 -17.60 2.02
N LEU A 68 4.76 -17.02 3.07
CA LEU A 68 3.75 -15.98 3.00
C LEU A 68 4.33 -14.66 3.52
N ILE A 69 4.26 -13.63 2.71
CA ILE A 69 4.71 -12.29 3.06
C ILE A 69 3.50 -11.34 3.08
N LEU A 70 3.30 -10.69 4.20
CA LEU A 70 2.27 -9.67 4.41
C LEU A 70 2.97 -8.31 4.51
N ASP A 71 2.83 -7.49 3.49
CA ASP A 71 3.46 -6.17 3.43
C ASP A 71 2.43 -5.06 3.63
N GLU A 72 2.83 -3.97 4.25
CA GLU A 72 1.94 -2.87 4.68
C GLU A 72 0.72 -3.36 5.51
N ALA A 73 0.98 -4.21 6.51
CA ALA A 73 -0.09 -4.84 7.29
C ALA A 73 -0.98 -3.84 8.04
N ASP A 74 -0.45 -2.70 8.50
CA ASP A 74 -1.22 -1.59 9.05
C ASP A 74 -2.21 -1.01 8.02
N ARG A 75 -1.81 -0.89 6.77
CA ARG A 75 -2.69 -0.42 5.69
C ARG A 75 -3.76 -1.43 5.32
N MET A 76 -3.42 -2.72 5.33
CA MET A 76 -4.42 -3.77 5.12
C MET A 76 -5.49 -3.75 6.21
N LEU A 77 -5.11 -3.50 7.46
CA LEU A 77 -6.03 -3.31 8.58
C LEU A 77 -6.94 -2.09 8.36
N ASP A 78 -6.36 -0.93 8.05
CA ASP A 78 -7.08 0.32 7.84
C ASP A 78 -8.07 0.25 6.66
N MET A 79 -7.73 -0.51 5.63
CA MET A 79 -8.57 -0.73 4.46
C MET A 79 -9.62 -1.83 4.63
N GLY A 80 -9.61 -2.56 5.75
CA GLY A 80 -10.57 -3.61 6.07
C GLY A 80 -10.28 -4.97 5.44
N PHE A 81 -9.08 -5.20 4.91
CA PHE A 81 -8.69 -6.46 4.25
C PHE A 81 -8.28 -7.58 5.21
N ILE A 82 -8.40 -7.37 6.51
CA ILE A 82 -7.99 -8.40 7.50
C ILE A 82 -8.76 -9.71 7.31
N GLY A 83 -10.06 -9.63 7.01
CA GLY A 83 -10.86 -10.83 6.80
C GLY A 83 -10.39 -11.69 5.63
N GLU A 84 -10.03 -11.07 4.50
CA GLU A 84 -9.46 -11.78 3.34
C GLU A 84 -8.08 -12.33 3.65
N VAL A 85 -7.25 -11.56 4.36
CA VAL A 85 -5.90 -12.00 4.74
C VAL A 85 -5.97 -13.17 5.73
N ASP A 86 -6.84 -13.16 6.72
CA ASP A 86 -7.06 -14.27 7.65
C ASP A 86 -7.44 -15.56 6.91
N ARG A 87 -8.31 -15.45 5.91
CA ARG A 87 -8.72 -16.59 5.08
C ARG A 87 -7.56 -17.12 4.23
N ILE A 88 -6.77 -16.22 3.62
CA ILE A 88 -5.56 -16.61 2.85
C ILE A 88 -4.56 -17.32 3.77
N VAL A 89 -4.34 -16.79 4.97
CA VAL A 89 -3.47 -17.39 6.01
C VAL A 89 -3.94 -18.79 6.40
N ALA A 90 -5.26 -18.97 6.57
CA ALA A 90 -5.87 -20.25 6.91
C ALA A 90 -5.73 -21.28 5.78
N GLU A 91 -5.87 -20.85 4.53
CA GLU A 91 -5.72 -21.71 3.35
C GLU A 91 -4.26 -22.08 3.09
N ALA A 92 -3.31 -21.15 3.29
CA ALA A 92 -1.87 -21.39 3.16
C ALA A 92 -1.28 -22.18 4.36
N ARG A 93 -1.98 -23.22 4.81
CA ARG A 93 -1.68 -23.98 6.05
C ARG A 93 -0.37 -24.77 6.04
N TRP A 94 0.16 -25.05 4.86
CA TRP A 94 1.41 -25.80 4.71
C TRP A 94 2.66 -24.93 4.61
N ARG A 95 2.48 -23.59 4.68
CA ARG A 95 3.59 -22.66 4.64
C ARG A 95 4.57 -22.90 5.79
N ARG A 96 5.83 -22.81 5.49
CA ARG A 96 6.93 -22.97 6.45
C ARG A 96 7.29 -21.67 7.18
N GLN A 97 7.01 -20.53 6.51
CA GLN A 97 7.39 -19.22 7.03
C GLN A 97 6.28 -18.18 6.76
N THR A 98 6.07 -17.30 7.73
CA THR A 98 5.27 -16.09 7.55
C THR A 98 6.11 -14.89 7.93
N MET A 99 6.13 -13.87 7.09
CA MET A 99 6.76 -12.58 7.36
C MET A 99 5.69 -11.49 7.32
N LEU A 100 5.75 -10.56 8.27
CA LEU A 100 4.84 -9.43 8.35
C LEU A 100 5.67 -8.15 8.42
N PHE A 101 5.40 -7.24 7.49
CA PHE A 101 6.01 -5.93 7.43
C PHE A 101 4.96 -4.85 7.67
N SER A 102 5.31 -3.84 8.46
CA SER A 102 4.45 -2.71 8.76
C SER A 102 5.29 -1.48 9.08
N ALA A 103 4.81 -0.31 8.70
CA ALA A 103 5.43 0.95 9.09
C ALA A 103 5.21 1.27 10.57
N THR A 104 4.12 0.77 11.15
CA THR A 104 3.76 0.95 12.57
C THR A 104 3.36 -0.40 13.16
N LEU A 105 3.91 -0.73 14.31
CA LEU A 105 3.44 -1.85 15.15
C LEU A 105 2.59 -1.37 16.32
N GLU A 106 2.18 -0.09 16.28
CA GLU A 106 1.36 0.53 17.30
C GLU A 106 -0.12 0.32 16.97
N GLY A 107 -0.88 -0.14 17.95
CA GLY A 107 -2.32 -0.36 17.85
C GLY A 107 -2.72 -1.79 18.19
N THR A 108 -3.80 -1.92 18.97
CA THR A 108 -4.28 -3.21 19.48
C THR A 108 -4.70 -4.17 18.37
N GLY A 109 -5.20 -3.63 17.25
CA GLY A 109 -5.68 -4.44 16.12
C GLY A 109 -4.55 -5.14 15.37
N LEU A 110 -3.47 -4.41 15.04
CA LEU A 110 -2.33 -4.97 14.31
C LEU A 110 -1.54 -5.96 15.17
N VAL A 111 -1.31 -5.64 16.45
CA VAL A 111 -0.63 -6.55 17.39
C VAL A 111 -1.43 -7.84 17.55
N LYS A 112 -2.77 -7.74 17.68
CA LYS A 112 -3.63 -8.93 17.77
C LYS A 112 -3.51 -9.77 16.49
N PHE A 113 -3.65 -9.15 15.32
CA PHE A 113 -3.51 -9.82 14.03
C PHE A 113 -2.12 -10.49 13.88
N ALA A 114 -1.04 -9.78 14.20
CA ALA A 114 0.31 -10.34 14.15
C ALA A 114 0.46 -11.59 15.03
N ASN A 115 -0.08 -11.57 16.25
CA ASN A 115 -0.06 -12.71 17.16
C ASN A 115 -0.90 -13.91 16.66
N GLU A 116 -1.92 -13.67 15.83
CA GLU A 116 -2.75 -14.73 15.25
C GLU A 116 -2.07 -15.39 14.04
N VAL A 117 -1.34 -14.62 13.23
CA VAL A 117 -0.77 -15.13 11.97
C VAL A 117 0.69 -15.55 12.07
N LEU A 118 1.44 -15.02 13.03
CA LEU A 118 2.85 -15.35 13.25
C LEU A 118 3.00 -16.38 14.35
N LYS A 119 3.96 -17.30 14.18
CA LYS A 119 4.30 -18.31 15.18
C LYS A 119 5.74 -18.07 15.66
N ASP A 120 5.89 -17.79 16.97
CA ASP A 120 7.19 -17.51 17.61
C ASP A 120 8.03 -16.50 16.80
N PRO A 121 7.51 -15.29 16.47
CA PRO A 121 8.18 -14.39 15.56
C PRO A 121 9.44 -13.78 16.17
N VAL A 122 10.45 -13.55 15.31
CA VAL A 122 11.56 -12.66 15.62
C VAL A 122 11.15 -11.24 15.20
N GLU A 123 11.08 -10.33 16.15
CA GLU A 123 10.76 -8.94 15.88
C GLU A 123 12.04 -8.16 15.51
N LEU A 124 12.01 -7.51 14.35
CA LEU A 124 13.08 -6.67 13.87
C LEU A 124 12.56 -5.25 13.71
N ASN A 125 12.98 -4.36 14.61
CA ASN A 125 12.66 -2.94 14.54
C ASN A 125 13.78 -2.20 13.81
N ALA A 126 13.51 -1.72 12.59
CA ALA A 126 14.33 -0.72 11.95
C ALA A 126 14.00 0.63 12.57
N GLU A 127 14.71 1.02 13.60
CA GLU A 127 14.55 2.35 14.20
C GLU A 127 14.87 3.42 13.15
N SER A 128 13.82 4.07 12.66
CA SER A 128 14.00 5.37 12.00
C SER A 128 14.63 6.30 13.04
N PRO A 129 15.82 6.86 12.82
CA PRO A 129 16.45 7.72 13.82
C PRO A 129 15.45 8.80 14.23
N ARG A 130 15.11 8.87 15.51
CA ARG A 130 14.22 9.92 16.07
C ARG A 130 14.66 11.33 15.65
N SER A 131 15.95 11.49 15.26
CA SER A 131 16.52 12.70 14.70
C SER A 131 15.96 13.10 13.33
N GLU A 132 15.51 12.16 12.48
CA GLU A 132 14.96 12.51 11.16
C GLU A 132 13.51 12.99 11.24
N ARG A 133 12.69 12.42 12.13
CA ARG A 133 11.31 12.89 12.37
C ARG A 133 11.28 14.31 12.96
N ARG A 134 12.30 14.73 13.71
CA ARG A 134 12.42 16.09 14.28
C ARG A 134 12.74 17.18 13.25
N LYS A 135 13.14 16.82 12.03
CA LYS A 135 13.46 17.78 10.97
C LYS A 135 12.23 18.29 10.22
N ILE A 136 11.08 17.65 10.37
CA ILE A 136 9.84 18.09 9.73
C ILE A 136 9.11 19.01 10.70
N GLN A 137 9.09 20.30 10.38
CA GLN A 137 8.28 21.27 11.11
C GLN A 137 6.81 21.11 10.69
N GLN A 138 5.94 20.80 11.65
CA GLN A 138 4.50 20.70 11.43
C GLN A 138 3.85 21.99 11.91
N LEU A 139 3.05 22.62 11.04
CA LEU A 139 2.30 23.83 11.34
C LEU A 139 0.82 23.57 11.09
N MET A 140 -0.01 24.02 12.00
CA MET A 140 -1.47 23.95 11.86
C MET A 140 -2.02 25.38 11.74
N TYR A 141 -2.82 25.59 10.70
CA TYR A 141 -3.50 26.86 10.44
C TYR A 141 -4.99 26.69 10.61
N LEU A 142 -5.61 27.63 11.31
CA LEU A 142 -7.06 27.72 11.46
C LEU A 142 -7.62 28.62 10.35
N ALA A 143 -8.73 28.21 9.77
CA ALA A 143 -9.44 28.99 8.77
C ALA A 143 -10.93 29.07 9.12
N ASP A 144 -11.49 30.27 9.06
CA ASP A 144 -12.86 30.56 9.49
C ASP A 144 -13.90 30.20 8.41
N SER A 145 -13.46 30.11 7.16
CA SER A 145 -14.32 29.75 6.02
C SER A 145 -13.53 29.01 4.94
N PRO A 146 -14.20 28.34 3.99
CA PRO A 146 -13.57 27.74 2.82
C PRO A 146 -12.78 28.76 1.98
N GLU A 147 -13.28 29.99 1.84
CA GLU A 147 -12.64 31.08 1.11
C GLU A 147 -11.36 31.53 1.82
N HIS A 148 -11.43 31.69 3.15
CA HIS A 148 -10.27 32.01 3.97
C HIS A 148 -9.21 30.90 3.87
N LYS A 149 -9.63 29.62 3.93
CA LYS A 149 -8.73 28.48 3.75
C LYS A 149 -8.02 28.48 2.40
N PHE A 150 -8.75 28.80 1.33
CA PHE A 150 -8.16 28.89 -0.01
C PHE A 150 -7.19 30.08 -0.14
N ALA A 151 -7.56 31.25 0.39
CA ALA A 151 -6.68 32.42 0.40
C ALA A 151 -5.38 32.15 1.18
N LEU A 152 -5.48 31.50 2.34
CA LEU A 152 -4.32 31.11 3.14
C LEU A 152 -3.43 30.10 2.39
N LEU A 153 -4.02 29.12 1.71
CA LEU A 153 -3.29 28.19 0.86
C LEU A 153 -2.52 28.92 -0.24
N CYS A 154 -3.18 29.84 -0.97
CA CYS A 154 -2.55 30.64 -2.00
C CYS A 154 -1.38 31.49 -1.45
N HIS A 155 -1.57 32.08 -0.25
CA HIS A 155 -0.53 32.83 0.42
C HIS A 155 0.71 31.97 0.73
N LEU A 156 0.50 30.79 1.31
CA LEU A 156 1.58 29.86 1.63
C LEU A 156 2.31 29.38 0.37
N LEU A 157 1.58 29.04 -0.70
CA LEU A 157 2.18 28.58 -1.96
C LEU A 157 2.98 29.66 -2.70
N ARG A 158 2.72 30.95 -2.43
CA ARG A 158 3.44 32.09 -3.00
C ARG A 158 4.61 32.58 -2.15
N SER A 159 4.84 31.97 -1.00
CA SER A 159 5.99 32.32 -0.15
C SER A 159 7.29 32.04 -0.87
N ASP A 160 8.24 32.96 -0.80
CA ASP A 160 9.57 32.85 -1.45
C ASP A 160 10.38 31.65 -0.99
N ASP A 161 10.08 31.12 0.21
CA ASP A 161 10.72 29.95 0.78
C ASP A 161 10.20 28.62 0.17
N VAL A 162 9.03 28.65 -0.50
CA VAL A 162 8.37 27.46 -1.04
C VAL A 162 8.78 27.22 -2.49
N LYS A 163 9.70 26.27 -2.68
CA LYS A 163 10.17 25.87 -4.02
C LYS A 163 9.32 24.77 -4.66
N ARG A 164 8.84 23.83 -3.87
CA ARG A 164 8.00 22.72 -4.32
C ARG A 164 7.00 22.36 -3.23
N SER A 165 5.79 22.03 -3.61
CA SER A 165 4.70 21.67 -2.69
C SER A 165 3.98 20.43 -3.15
N ILE A 166 3.59 19.60 -2.20
CA ILE A 166 2.64 18.51 -2.40
C ILE A 166 1.41 18.83 -1.57
N LEU A 167 0.24 18.78 -2.21
CA LEU A 167 -1.04 19.07 -1.58
C LEU A 167 -1.91 17.82 -1.59
N PHE A 168 -2.25 17.31 -0.42
CA PHE A 168 -3.14 16.18 -0.27
C PHE A 168 -4.58 16.65 -0.06
N VAL A 169 -5.50 16.03 -0.78
CA VAL A 169 -6.94 16.27 -0.67
C VAL A 169 -7.69 14.96 -0.50
N LYS A 170 -8.90 15.02 0.07
CA LYS A 170 -9.63 13.82 0.47
C LYS A 170 -10.28 13.07 -0.70
N THR A 171 -10.75 13.77 -1.75
CA THR A 171 -11.48 13.15 -2.86
C THR A 171 -10.97 13.64 -4.22
N ARG A 172 -11.22 12.86 -5.28
CA ARG A 172 -10.86 13.21 -6.66
C ARG A 172 -11.61 14.42 -7.17
N GLU A 173 -12.89 14.57 -6.80
CA GLU A 173 -13.71 15.71 -7.15
C GLU A 173 -13.09 17.00 -6.58
N ARG A 174 -12.72 16.96 -5.27
CA ARG A 174 -12.06 18.10 -4.63
C ARG A 174 -10.70 18.41 -5.23
N LEU A 175 -9.97 17.39 -5.70
CA LEU A 175 -8.70 17.55 -6.39
C LEU A 175 -8.87 18.36 -7.69
N ALA A 176 -9.85 17.99 -8.52
CA ALA A 176 -10.14 18.69 -9.79
C ALA A 176 -10.56 20.13 -9.57
N GLU A 177 -11.49 20.37 -8.63
CA GLU A 177 -11.94 21.72 -8.26
C GLU A 177 -10.80 22.61 -7.78
N LEU A 178 -9.99 22.09 -6.83
CA LEU A 178 -8.89 22.83 -6.24
C LEU A 178 -7.79 23.13 -7.26
N SER A 179 -7.49 22.20 -8.16
CA SER A 179 -6.55 22.39 -9.25
C SER A 179 -7.01 23.55 -10.17
N ALA A 180 -8.29 23.56 -10.55
CA ALA A 180 -8.86 24.65 -11.38
C ALA A 180 -8.80 26.00 -10.65
N GLN A 181 -9.12 26.05 -9.35
CA GLN A 181 -9.05 27.28 -8.55
C GLN A 181 -7.62 27.82 -8.43
N LEU A 182 -6.63 26.93 -8.22
CA LEU A 182 -5.21 27.31 -8.13
C LEU A 182 -4.70 27.84 -9.47
N GLN A 183 -5.02 27.18 -10.58
CA GLN A 183 -4.65 27.64 -11.92
C GLN A 183 -5.27 28.99 -12.26
N ALA A 184 -6.57 29.19 -11.95
CA ALA A 184 -7.25 30.48 -12.10
C ALA A 184 -6.60 31.60 -11.26
N SER A 185 -5.96 31.23 -10.13
CA SER A 185 -5.20 32.15 -9.27
C SER A 185 -3.74 32.33 -9.70
N GLY A 186 -3.34 31.82 -10.85
CA GLY A 186 -1.98 31.92 -11.39
C GLY A 186 -0.95 31.00 -10.74
N ILE A 187 -1.39 29.95 -10.04
CA ILE A 187 -0.50 28.94 -9.43
C ILE A 187 -0.50 27.70 -10.31
N ASN A 188 0.66 27.42 -10.92
CA ASN A 188 0.83 26.21 -11.74
C ASN A 188 0.83 24.96 -10.86
N CYS A 189 -0.05 24.03 -11.15
CA CYS A 189 -0.12 22.73 -10.49
C CYS A 189 -0.49 21.63 -11.49
N ALA A 190 0.01 20.42 -11.21
CA ALA A 190 -0.42 19.18 -11.83
C ALA A 190 -0.96 18.27 -10.73
N TRP A 191 -1.81 17.32 -11.11
CA TRP A 191 -2.34 16.31 -10.18
C TRP A 191 -2.14 14.90 -10.77
N ILE A 192 -2.04 13.94 -9.88
CA ILE A 192 -1.78 12.53 -10.17
C ILE A 192 -3.02 11.72 -9.80
#